data_77751f8566c4d25a179af4cdc1d4e541
#
_entry.id   77751f8566c4d25a179af4cdc1d4e541
#
_cell.length_a   1.000
_cell.length_b   1.000
_cell.length_c   1.000
_cell.angle_alpha   90.00
_cell.angle_beta   90.00
_cell.angle_gamma   90.00
#
_symmetry.space_group_name_H-M   'P 1'
#
loop_
_entity.id
_entity.type
_entity.pdbx_description
1 polymer ?
#
loop_
_entity_poly.entity_id
_entity_poly.type
_entity_poly.pdbx_seq_one_letter_code
_entity_poly.pdbx_strand_id
1 'polypeptide(L)'
;TQSYNKYIPEEYLLASKEQRKELFEGLIDTDGYNRNGFIEYSTTSERLADNVRQLAFFFVFNCRIVERMGQYKNNGEVIKTRKNYRLYISNRKPLTIVSIEKSEPCETQCIKVDNPEELYVIKDYLVTHNTTIALNLSRMMCLQGRKVLFCSLEMPIEQLRNRFNCINTGLDARKYRTCGFTPEELERYKLGLS
;
A
#
# COMPACT_ATOMS: atom_id res chain seq x y z
N THR A 1 3.45 -16.52 -27.41
CA THR A 1 2.93 -15.26 -26.84
C THR A 1 3.98 -14.18 -27.03
N GLN A 2 3.60 -13.02 -27.56
CA GLN A 2 4.54 -11.91 -27.76
C GLN A 2 4.82 -11.22 -26.43
N SER A 3 6.02 -10.63 -26.26
CA SER A 3 6.49 -10.06 -24.99
C SER A 3 5.55 -9.02 -24.36
N TYR A 4 4.84 -8.25 -25.20
CA TYR A 4 3.90 -7.20 -24.77
C TYR A 4 2.50 -7.71 -24.39
N ASN A 5 2.21 -9.00 -24.64
CA ASN A 5 0.94 -9.65 -24.29
C ASN A 5 1.10 -10.63 -23.10
N LYS A 6 2.25 -10.61 -22.43
CA LYS A 6 2.48 -11.44 -21.25
C LYS A 6 1.59 -10.97 -20.09
N TYR A 7 1.15 -11.92 -19.29
CA TYR A 7 0.41 -11.67 -18.04
C TYR A 7 0.55 -12.86 -17.11
N ILE A 8 0.23 -12.66 -15.85
CA ILE A 8 0.11 -13.74 -14.87
C ILE A 8 -1.36 -14.15 -14.83
N PRO A 9 -1.70 -15.42 -15.07
CA PRO A 9 -3.07 -15.91 -14.91
C PRO A 9 -3.59 -15.67 -13.50
N GLU A 10 -4.89 -15.41 -13.36
CA GLU A 10 -5.52 -15.00 -12.11
C GLU A 10 -5.39 -16.05 -11.01
N GLU A 11 -5.43 -17.32 -11.37
CA GLU A 11 -5.22 -18.43 -10.45
C GLU A 11 -3.89 -18.38 -9.71
N TYR A 12 -2.83 -17.86 -10.34
CA TYR A 12 -1.52 -17.68 -9.68
C TYR A 12 -1.49 -16.42 -8.81
N LEU A 13 -2.23 -15.37 -9.19
CA LEU A 13 -2.36 -14.16 -8.38
C LEU A 13 -3.18 -14.40 -7.10
N LEU A 14 -4.09 -15.39 -7.13
CA LEU A 14 -4.95 -15.79 -6.01
C LEU A 14 -4.43 -17.04 -5.28
N ALA A 15 -3.30 -17.60 -5.70
CA ALA A 15 -2.70 -18.80 -5.11
C ALA A 15 -2.26 -18.58 -3.65
N SER A 16 -1.75 -19.62 -2.99
CA SER A 16 -1.25 -19.51 -1.61
C SER A 16 -0.13 -18.47 -1.49
N LYS A 17 0.13 -18.02 -0.27
CA LYS A 17 1.19 -17.04 0.00
C LYS A 17 2.56 -17.56 -0.47
N GLU A 18 2.82 -18.84 -0.23
CA GLU A 18 4.06 -19.53 -0.58
C GLU A 18 4.24 -19.56 -2.09
N GLN A 19 3.23 -20.00 -2.83
CA GLN A 19 3.24 -20.06 -4.30
C GLN A 19 3.41 -18.67 -4.93
N ARG A 20 2.72 -17.65 -4.40
CA ARG A 20 2.88 -16.26 -4.87
C ARG A 20 4.29 -15.74 -4.59
N LYS A 21 4.90 -16.15 -3.47
CA LYS A 21 6.29 -15.78 -3.14
C LYS A 21 7.26 -16.37 -4.15
N GLU A 22 7.17 -17.67 -4.40
CA GLU A 22 8.01 -18.36 -5.40
C GLU A 22 7.85 -17.77 -6.80
N LEU A 23 6.61 -17.44 -7.19
CA LEU A 23 6.33 -16.77 -8.45
C LEU A 23 7.00 -15.38 -8.52
N PHE A 24 6.87 -14.58 -7.47
CA PHE A 24 7.46 -13.24 -7.41
C PHE A 24 8.99 -13.30 -7.45
N GLU A 25 9.60 -14.19 -6.66
CA GLU A 25 11.05 -14.41 -6.65
C GLU A 25 11.54 -14.88 -8.02
N GLY A 26 10.87 -15.85 -8.66
CA GLY A 26 11.23 -16.32 -9.99
C GLY A 26 11.14 -15.24 -11.08
N LEU A 27 10.15 -14.34 -11.01
CA LEU A 27 10.05 -13.20 -11.92
C LEU A 27 11.22 -12.22 -11.74
N ILE A 28 11.62 -11.98 -10.49
CA ILE A 28 12.75 -11.08 -10.18
C ILE A 28 14.08 -11.71 -10.57
N ASP A 29 14.25 -13.00 -10.38
CA ASP A 29 15.48 -13.72 -10.72
C ASP A 29 15.71 -13.80 -12.24
N THR A 30 14.64 -13.85 -13.04
CA THR A 30 14.74 -13.97 -14.50
C THR A 30 14.86 -12.63 -15.21
N ASP A 31 13.97 -11.70 -14.93
CA ASP A 31 13.80 -10.43 -15.66
C ASP A 31 13.99 -9.20 -14.75
N GLY A 32 14.36 -9.39 -13.48
CA GLY A 32 14.59 -8.34 -12.50
C GLY A 32 16.07 -8.10 -12.21
N TYR A 33 16.34 -7.02 -11.51
CA TYR A 33 17.64 -6.68 -10.95
C TYR A 33 17.46 -6.32 -9.49
N ASN A 34 18.15 -7.02 -8.58
CA ASN A 34 18.07 -6.76 -7.15
C ASN A 34 19.44 -6.31 -6.62
N ARG A 35 19.46 -5.13 -6.00
CA ARG A 35 20.65 -4.60 -5.32
C ARG A 35 20.27 -4.04 -3.96
N ASN A 36 20.72 -4.72 -2.90
CA ASN A 36 20.53 -4.27 -1.50
C ASN A 36 19.06 -3.97 -1.13
N GLY A 37 18.12 -4.80 -1.61
CA GLY A 37 16.69 -4.63 -1.33
C GLY A 37 15.98 -3.62 -2.21
N PHE A 38 16.69 -3.03 -3.18
CA PHE A 38 16.10 -2.26 -4.26
C PHE A 38 15.98 -3.15 -5.50
N ILE A 39 14.76 -3.38 -5.94
CA ILE A 39 14.47 -4.26 -7.07
C ILE A 39 13.99 -3.41 -8.25
N GLU A 40 14.56 -3.63 -9.42
CA GLU A 40 14.10 -3.09 -10.68
C GLU A 40 13.61 -4.25 -11.55
N TYR A 41 12.39 -4.13 -12.09
CA TYR A 41 11.80 -5.10 -13.03
C TYR A 41 11.35 -4.37 -14.28
N SER A 42 11.49 -4.98 -15.46
CA SER A 42 11.22 -4.31 -16.72
C SER A 42 10.42 -5.21 -17.66
N THR A 43 9.33 -4.69 -18.22
CA THR A 43 8.51 -5.42 -19.19
C THR A 43 7.89 -4.48 -20.23
N THR A 44 7.59 -5.02 -21.41
CA THR A 44 6.82 -4.34 -22.46
C THR A 44 5.31 -4.57 -22.32
N SER A 45 4.88 -5.44 -21.42
CA SER A 45 3.47 -5.71 -21.14
C SER A 45 2.97 -4.87 -19.98
N GLU A 46 1.99 -4.02 -20.21
CA GLU A 46 1.29 -3.25 -19.19
C GLU A 46 0.62 -4.18 -18.17
N ARG A 47 -0.08 -5.20 -18.67
CA ARG A 47 -0.78 -6.16 -17.83
C ARG A 47 0.17 -6.93 -16.91
N LEU A 48 1.35 -7.35 -17.43
CA LEU A 48 2.36 -8.00 -16.60
C LEU A 48 2.94 -7.03 -15.57
N ALA A 49 3.16 -5.77 -15.95
CA ALA A 49 3.63 -4.75 -15.01
C ALA A 49 2.66 -4.57 -13.84
N ASP A 50 1.35 -4.49 -14.12
CA ASP A 50 0.33 -4.41 -13.07
C ASP A 50 0.28 -5.69 -12.21
N ASN A 51 0.41 -6.86 -12.80
CA ASN A 51 0.44 -8.11 -12.04
C ASN A 51 1.65 -8.18 -11.09
N VAL A 52 2.84 -7.79 -11.55
CA VAL A 52 4.05 -7.74 -10.70
C VAL A 52 3.89 -6.68 -9.60
N ARG A 53 3.29 -5.53 -9.90
CA ARG A 53 2.95 -4.52 -8.89
C ARG A 53 2.01 -5.09 -7.82
N GLN A 54 0.98 -5.83 -8.21
CA GLN A 54 0.05 -6.50 -7.31
C GLN A 54 0.77 -7.45 -6.36
N LEU A 55 1.67 -8.30 -6.88
CA LEU A 55 2.48 -9.21 -6.07
C LEU A 55 3.39 -8.43 -5.10
N ALA A 56 4.05 -7.37 -5.57
CA ALA A 56 4.89 -6.53 -4.72
C ALA A 56 4.10 -5.94 -3.54
N PHE A 57 2.90 -5.39 -3.77
CA PHE A 57 2.05 -4.87 -2.70
C PHE A 57 1.55 -5.96 -1.76
N PHE A 58 1.26 -7.16 -2.26
CA PHE A 58 0.89 -8.29 -1.41
C PHE A 58 2.00 -8.63 -0.40
N PHE A 59 3.27 -8.51 -0.79
CA PHE A 59 4.44 -8.71 0.10
C PHE A 59 4.87 -7.44 0.83
N VAL A 60 4.01 -6.42 0.87
CA VAL A 60 4.23 -5.18 1.62
C VAL A 60 5.44 -4.37 1.11
N PHE A 61 5.76 -4.49 -0.18
CA PHE A 61 6.70 -3.58 -0.85
C PHE A 61 5.98 -2.35 -1.39
N ASN A 62 6.72 -1.26 -1.59
CA ASN A 62 6.32 -0.19 -2.48
C ASN A 62 6.70 -0.55 -3.91
N CYS A 63 5.83 -0.22 -4.86
CA CYS A 63 6.10 -0.41 -6.27
C CYS A 63 5.66 0.83 -7.06
N ARG A 64 6.61 1.45 -7.75
CA ARG A 64 6.36 2.56 -8.66
C ARG A 64 6.59 2.11 -10.09
N ILE A 65 5.61 2.30 -10.97
CA ILE A 65 5.73 2.04 -12.39
C ILE A 65 6.09 3.35 -13.12
N VAL A 66 7.09 3.29 -13.98
CA VAL A 66 7.48 4.38 -14.87
C VAL A 66 7.40 3.88 -16.30
N GLU A 67 6.56 4.57 -17.09
CA GLU A 67 6.48 4.31 -18.52
C GLU A 67 7.62 5.02 -19.25
N ARG A 68 8.26 4.34 -20.16
CA ARG A 68 9.27 4.91 -21.06
C ARG A 68 9.06 4.41 -22.48
N MET A 69 9.22 5.30 -23.45
CA MET A 69 9.34 4.88 -24.84
C MET A 69 10.73 4.26 -25.04
N GLY A 70 10.74 3.00 -25.50
CA GLY A 70 11.99 2.38 -25.91
C GLY A 70 12.55 3.08 -27.15
N GLN A 71 13.85 3.21 -27.23
CA GLN A 71 14.54 3.75 -28.41
C GLN A 71 15.91 3.11 -28.56
N TYR A 72 16.33 2.92 -29.80
CA TYR A 72 17.69 2.50 -30.12
C TYR A 72 18.20 3.28 -31.32
N LYS A 73 19.52 3.38 -31.43
CA LYS A 73 20.17 4.03 -32.58
C LYS A 73 20.50 2.98 -33.63
N ASN A 74 20.10 3.22 -34.87
CA ASN A 74 20.50 2.43 -36.02
C ASN A 74 21.06 3.39 -37.09
N ASN A 75 22.33 3.20 -37.48
CA ASN A 75 23.04 4.04 -38.45
C ASN A 75 22.92 5.56 -38.20
N GLY A 76 22.90 5.97 -36.92
CA GLY A 76 22.79 7.37 -36.52
C GLY A 76 21.35 7.87 -36.32
N GLU A 77 20.36 7.15 -36.80
CA GLU A 77 18.94 7.47 -36.59
C GLU A 77 18.40 6.88 -35.29
N VAL A 78 17.56 7.64 -34.59
CA VAL A 78 16.87 7.20 -33.37
C VAL A 78 15.55 6.55 -33.77
N ILE A 79 15.48 5.24 -33.62
CA ILE A 79 14.27 4.46 -33.88
C ILE A 79 13.51 4.29 -32.55
N LYS A 80 12.27 4.77 -32.48
CA LYS A 80 11.38 4.56 -31.35
C LYS A 80 10.81 3.14 -31.39
N THR A 81 10.84 2.46 -30.25
CA THR A 81 10.23 1.14 -30.08
C THR A 81 8.97 1.24 -29.22
N ARG A 82 8.43 0.09 -28.80
CA ARG A 82 7.24 0.03 -27.94
C ARG A 82 7.53 0.64 -26.57
N LYS A 83 6.46 1.03 -25.87
CA LYS A 83 6.52 1.39 -24.46
C LYS A 83 7.14 0.26 -23.64
N ASN A 84 7.91 0.63 -22.65
CA ASN A 84 8.48 -0.25 -21.64
C ASN A 84 8.01 0.26 -20.28
N TYR A 85 7.57 -0.65 -19.42
CA TYR A 85 7.14 -0.42 -18.06
C TYR A 85 8.26 -0.83 -17.13
N ARG A 86 8.82 0.13 -16.41
CA ARG A 86 9.88 -0.11 -15.45
C ARG A 86 9.35 0.04 -14.04
N LEU A 87 9.43 -1.04 -13.28
CA LEU A 87 8.96 -1.11 -11.91
C LEU A 87 10.15 -0.93 -10.96
N TYR A 88 10.00 -0.01 -10.04
CA TYR A 88 10.93 0.19 -8.94
C TYR A 88 10.27 -0.28 -7.65
N ILE A 89 10.80 -1.38 -7.10
CA ILE A 89 10.24 -2.07 -5.94
C ILE A 89 11.21 -1.89 -4.77
N SER A 90 10.70 -1.47 -3.63
CA SER A 90 11.51 -1.20 -2.43
C SER A 90 10.70 -1.50 -1.18
N ASN A 91 11.39 -1.61 -0.04
CA ASN A 91 10.71 -1.75 1.24
C ASN A 91 9.70 -0.61 1.46
N ARG A 92 8.54 -0.97 2.00
CA ARG A 92 7.47 -0.01 2.25
C ARG A 92 7.90 1.00 3.29
N LYS A 93 7.88 2.28 2.90
CA LYS A 93 7.98 3.39 3.86
C LYS A 93 6.59 3.69 4.42
N PRO A 94 6.49 4.24 5.63
CA PRO A 94 5.20 4.72 6.14
C PRO A 94 4.54 5.68 5.14
N LEU A 95 3.24 5.49 4.92
CA LEU A 95 2.46 6.40 4.09
C LEU A 95 2.27 7.72 4.85
N THR A 96 2.48 8.83 4.16
CA THR A 96 2.27 10.17 4.69
C THR A 96 1.24 10.89 3.83
N ILE A 97 0.26 11.55 4.46
CA ILE A 97 -0.68 12.42 3.75
C ILE A 97 0.10 13.68 3.36
N VAL A 98 0.25 13.93 2.07
CA VAL A 98 1.02 15.05 1.53
C VAL A 98 0.14 16.30 1.42
N SER A 99 -1.10 16.14 0.97
CA SER A 99 -2.07 17.24 0.85
C SER A 99 -3.49 16.75 1.08
N ILE A 100 -4.35 17.65 1.50
CA ILE A 100 -5.81 17.47 1.57
C ILE A 100 -6.40 18.67 0.85
N GLU A 101 -7.06 18.41 -0.27
CA GLU A 101 -7.66 19.44 -1.12
C GLU A 101 -9.19 19.28 -1.14
N LYS A 102 -9.90 20.41 -1.30
CA LYS A 102 -11.33 20.38 -1.50
C LYS A 102 -11.64 19.73 -2.85
N SER A 103 -12.50 18.74 -2.82
CA SER A 103 -13.03 18.09 -4.03
C SER A 103 -14.47 18.52 -4.29
N GLU A 104 -14.91 18.37 -5.52
CA GLU A 104 -16.32 18.54 -5.87
C GLU A 104 -17.16 17.45 -5.19
N PRO A 105 -18.43 17.75 -4.83
CA PRO A 105 -19.34 16.74 -4.33
C PRO A 105 -19.47 15.57 -5.31
N CYS A 106 -19.35 14.35 -4.82
CA CYS A 106 -19.54 13.14 -5.61
C CYS A 106 -20.41 12.14 -4.83
N GLU A 107 -21.04 11.24 -5.55
CA GLU A 107 -21.75 10.13 -4.93
C GLU A 107 -20.76 9.25 -4.17
N THR A 108 -21.14 8.85 -2.96
CA THR A 108 -20.35 7.98 -2.10
C THR A 108 -21.15 6.74 -1.72
N GLN A 109 -20.48 5.63 -1.54
CA GLN A 109 -21.08 4.38 -1.12
C GLN A 109 -20.39 3.87 0.14
N CYS A 110 -21.20 3.54 1.16
CA CYS A 110 -20.72 2.78 2.30
C CYS A 110 -20.62 1.31 1.91
N ILE A 111 -19.48 0.71 2.22
CA ILE A 111 -19.27 -0.73 2.05
C ILE A 111 -19.20 -1.41 3.40
N LYS A 112 -19.84 -2.57 3.51
CA LYS A 112 -19.65 -3.52 4.60
C LYS A 112 -19.00 -4.75 4.02
N VAL A 113 -17.92 -5.21 4.65
CA VAL A 113 -17.21 -6.43 4.25
C VAL A 113 -17.47 -7.54 5.25
N ASP A 114 -17.61 -8.75 4.76
CA ASP A 114 -17.78 -9.95 5.57
C ASP A 114 -16.41 -10.49 6.01
N ASN A 115 -15.70 -9.67 6.77
CA ASN A 115 -14.41 -9.99 7.35
C ASN A 115 -14.45 -9.61 8.83
N PRO A 116 -14.11 -10.50 9.77
CA PRO A 116 -14.11 -10.20 11.20
C PRO A 116 -13.28 -8.99 11.62
N GLU A 117 -12.24 -8.64 10.83
CA GLU A 117 -11.41 -7.45 11.05
C GLU A 117 -11.92 -6.21 10.29
N GLU A 118 -12.99 -6.34 9.48
CA GLU A 118 -13.59 -5.29 8.65
C GLU A 118 -12.59 -4.58 7.74
N LEU A 119 -11.48 -5.26 7.42
CA LEU A 119 -10.44 -4.75 6.54
C LEU A 119 -10.82 -4.98 5.08
N TYR A 120 -10.53 -3.99 4.24
CA TYR A 120 -10.67 -4.10 2.79
C TYR A 120 -9.49 -3.41 2.08
N VAL A 121 -9.35 -3.74 0.81
CA VAL A 121 -8.27 -3.22 -0.03
C VAL A 121 -8.82 -2.12 -0.93
N ILE A 122 -8.18 -0.97 -0.92
CA ILE A 122 -8.48 0.15 -1.82
C ILE A 122 -7.44 0.24 -2.93
N LYS A 123 -7.56 1.27 -3.78
CA LYS A 123 -6.60 1.55 -4.86
C LYS A 123 -5.16 1.46 -4.35
N ASP A 124 -4.28 0.95 -5.21
CA ASP A 124 -2.87 0.69 -4.92
C ASP A 124 -2.64 -0.35 -3.82
N TYR A 125 -3.59 -1.28 -3.67
CA TYR A 125 -3.54 -2.41 -2.73
C TYR A 125 -3.31 -1.99 -1.27
N LEU A 126 -3.77 -0.80 -0.91
CA LEU A 126 -3.73 -0.33 0.46
C LEU A 126 -4.84 -1.02 1.26
N VAL A 127 -4.44 -1.84 2.23
CA VAL A 127 -5.36 -2.43 3.20
C VAL A 127 -5.77 -1.36 4.19
N THR A 128 -7.06 -1.15 4.35
CA THR A 128 -7.58 -0.08 5.21
C THR A 128 -8.89 -0.48 5.87
N HIS A 129 -9.30 0.34 6.80
CA HIS A 129 -10.58 0.34 7.49
C HIS A 129 -11.12 1.76 7.49
N ASN A 130 -12.42 1.98 7.27
CA ASN A 130 -13.01 3.32 7.20
C ASN A 130 -12.72 4.16 8.45
N THR A 131 -12.91 3.59 9.64
CA THR A 131 -12.63 4.27 10.93
C THR A 131 -11.15 4.65 11.07
N THR A 132 -10.22 3.82 10.62
CA THR A 132 -8.78 4.12 10.69
C THR A 132 -8.42 5.32 9.83
N ILE A 133 -8.97 5.43 8.62
CA ILE A 133 -8.76 6.61 7.76
C ILE A 133 -9.34 7.84 8.44
N ALA A 134 -10.57 7.78 8.92
CA ALA A 134 -11.24 8.91 9.58
C ALA A 134 -10.46 9.40 10.82
N LEU A 135 -9.92 8.50 11.64
CA LEU A 135 -9.07 8.84 12.78
C LEU A 135 -7.75 9.49 12.37
N ASN A 136 -7.10 9.00 11.31
CA ASN A 136 -5.87 9.61 10.79
C ASN A 136 -6.13 11.02 10.24
N LEU A 137 -7.21 11.23 9.50
CA LEU A 137 -7.63 12.55 9.03
C LEU A 137 -7.92 13.50 10.20
N SER A 138 -8.65 13.03 11.21
CA SER A 138 -8.93 13.79 12.43
C SER A 138 -7.64 14.23 13.12
N ARG A 139 -6.68 13.31 13.28
CA ARG A 139 -5.36 13.61 13.82
C ARG A 139 -4.63 14.69 13.04
N MET A 140 -4.59 14.57 11.71
CA MET A 140 -3.95 15.56 10.85
C MET A 140 -4.57 16.94 10.98
N MET A 141 -5.90 17.02 11.10
CA MET A 141 -6.61 18.27 11.31
C MET A 141 -6.29 18.87 12.68
N CYS A 142 -6.22 18.06 13.74
CA CYS A 142 -5.82 18.48 15.09
C CYS A 142 -4.40 19.03 15.11
N LEU A 143 -3.45 18.38 14.42
CA LEU A 143 -2.06 18.87 14.31
C LEU A 143 -1.96 20.22 13.58
N GLN A 144 -2.95 20.56 12.75
CA GLN A 144 -3.09 21.87 12.11
C GLN A 144 -3.82 22.90 12.98
N GLY A 145 -4.08 22.59 14.26
CA GLY A 145 -4.78 23.47 15.20
C GLY A 145 -6.31 23.51 15.02
N ARG A 146 -6.88 22.62 14.19
CA ARG A 146 -8.34 22.56 14.00
C ARG A 146 -8.99 21.71 15.08
N LYS A 147 -10.18 22.13 15.52
CA LYS A 147 -11.02 21.35 16.45
C LYS A 147 -11.82 20.33 15.64
N VAL A 148 -11.78 19.07 16.03
CA VAL A 148 -12.49 17.97 15.36
C VAL A 148 -13.46 17.32 16.35
N LEU A 149 -14.73 17.21 15.96
CA LEU A 149 -15.72 16.38 16.64
C LEU A 149 -15.84 15.07 15.89
N PHE A 150 -15.55 13.97 16.56
CA PHE A 150 -15.68 12.62 15.99
C PHE A 150 -16.89 11.92 16.61
N CYS A 151 -17.94 11.70 15.81
CA CYS A 151 -19.14 10.98 16.21
C CYS A 151 -19.05 9.53 15.72
N SER A 152 -19.00 8.58 16.63
CA SER A 152 -19.01 7.15 16.32
C SER A 152 -20.34 6.52 16.69
N LEU A 153 -21.00 5.93 15.70
CA LEU A 153 -22.22 5.16 15.90
C LEU A 153 -21.98 3.64 15.92
N GLU A 154 -20.78 3.22 15.55
CA GLU A 154 -20.42 1.80 15.35
C GLU A 154 -19.50 1.29 16.46
N MET A 155 -18.56 2.11 16.92
CA MET A 155 -17.54 1.71 17.88
C MET A 155 -17.69 2.41 19.22
N PRO A 156 -17.52 1.69 20.35
CA PRO A 156 -17.43 2.29 21.68
C PRO A 156 -16.27 3.30 21.78
N ILE A 157 -16.47 4.36 22.56
CA ILE A 157 -15.50 5.44 22.74
C ILE A 157 -14.13 4.95 23.22
N GLU A 158 -14.12 3.92 24.07
CA GLU A 158 -12.89 3.29 24.57
C GLU A 158 -12.04 2.71 23.44
N GLN A 159 -12.66 2.00 22.51
CA GLN A 159 -11.96 1.41 21.35
C GLN A 159 -11.44 2.50 20.41
N LEU A 160 -12.21 3.55 20.17
CA LEU A 160 -11.78 4.70 19.37
C LEU A 160 -10.57 5.40 19.98
N ARG A 161 -10.64 5.68 21.28
CA ARG A 161 -9.54 6.32 22.03
C ARG A 161 -8.27 5.49 21.94
N ASN A 162 -8.37 4.19 22.15
CA ASN A 162 -7.23 3.28 22.07
C ASN A 162 -6.63 3.23 20.65
N ARG A 163 -7.46 3.17 19.60
CA ARG A 163 -6.98 3.26 18.22
C ARG A 163 -6.30 4.60 17.93
N PHE A 164 -6.90 5.71 18.37
CA PHE A 164 -6.34 7.03 18.17
C PHE A 164 -4.99 7.20 18.89
N ASN A 165 -4.85 6.70 20.12
CA ASN A 165 -3.60 6.70 20.86
C ASN A 165 -2.51 5.86 20.19
N CYS A 166 -2.87 4.67 19.67
CA CYS A 166 -1.92 3.87 18.89
C CYS A 166 -1.46 4.61 17.62
N ILE A 167 -2.36 5.33 16.95
CA ILE A 167 -2.01 6.17 15.79
C ILE A 167 -1.07 7.31 16.19
N ASN A 168 -1.35 7.99 17.32
CA ASN A 168 -0.53 9.11 17.80
C ASN A 168 0.88 8.66 18.19
N THR A 169 0.99 7.51 18.81
CA THR A 169 2.26 6.98 19.34
C THR A 169 3.01 6.10 18.32
N GLY A 170 2.39 5.78 17.19
CA GLY A 170 2.96 4.87 16.18
C GLY A 170 3.08 3.43 16.68
N LEU A 171 2.23 3.01 17.62
CA LEU A 171 2.20 1.67 18.18
C LEU A 171 1.18 0.79 17.45
N ASP A 172 1.43 -0.51 17.42
CA ASP A 172 0.51 -1.48 16.84
C ASP A 172 -0.71 -1.70 17.75
N ALA A 173 -1.90 -1.35 17.25
CA ALA A 173 -3.16 -1.54 17.97
C ALA A 173 -3.48 -3.02 18.26
N ARG A 174 -2.89 -3.98 17.55
CA ARG A 174 -3.03 -5.41 17.85
C ARG A 174 -2.35 -5.75 19.17
N LYS A 175 -1.15 -5.22 19.40
CA LYS A 175 -0.42 -5.38 20.67
C LYS A 175 -1.20 -4.85 21.85
N TYR A 176 -1.93 -3.73 21.67
CA TYR A 176 -2.83 -3.22 22.72
C TYR A 176 -3.89 -4.26 23.10
N ARG A 177 -4.58 -4.83 22.09
CA ARG A 177 -5.66 -5.83 22.32
C ARG A 177 -5.18 -7.12 22.96
N THR A 178 -3.93 -7.51 22.72
CA THR A 178 -3.32 -8.74 23.24
C THR A 178 -2.47 -8.52 24.49
N CYS A 179 -2.48 -7.31 25.06
CA CYS A 179 -1.61 -6.89 26.16
C CYS A 179 -0.11 -7.16 25.88
N GLY A 180 0.28 -7.08 24.62
CA GLY A 180 1.61 -7.43 24.12
C GLY A 180 2.59 -6.25 24.01
N PHE A 181 2.34 -5.12 24.68
CA PHE A 181 3.29 -4.01 24.72
C PHE A 181 4.50 -4.35 25.60
N THR A 182 5.69 -3.98 25.13
CA THR A 182 6.88 -3.95 25.99
C THR A 182 6.73 -2.82 27.04
N PRO A 183 7.51 -2.83 28.13
CA PRO A 183 7.50 -1.74 29.12
C PRO A 183 7.72 -0.36 28.49
N GLU A 184 8.62 -0.25 27.51
CA GLU A 184 8.90 1.00 26.79
C GLU A 184 7.74 1.43 25.89
N GLU A 185 7.11 0.47 25.19
CA GLU A 185 5.90 0.73 24.39
C GLU A 185 4.73 1.18 25.28
N LEU A 186 4.59 0.59 26.47
CA LEU A 186 3.54 0.95 27.42
C LEU A 186 3.73 2.38 27.96
N GLU A 187 4.95 2.78 28.27
CA GLU A 187 5.26 4.16 28.67
C GLU A 187 4.96 5.15 27.54
N ARG A 188 5.36 4.81 26.31
CA ARG A 188 5.08 5.61 25.12
C ARG A 188 3.57 5.74 24.84
N TYR A 189 2.79 4.68 25.09
CA TYR A 189 1.35 4.69 24.98
C TYR A 189 0.72 5.63 26.02
N LYS A 190 1.18 5.60 27.27
CA LYS A 190 0.71 6.49 28.36
C LYS A 190 0.99 7.97 28.06
N LEU A 191 2.18 8.28 27.52
CA LEU A 191 2.52 9.65 27.09
C LEU A 191 1.61 10.17 25.96
N GLY A 192 1.08 9.31 25.11
CA GLY A 192 0.12 9.67 24.08
C GLY A 192 -1.31 9.94 24.61
N LEU A 193 -1.56 9.74 25.91
CA LEU A 193 -2.82 10.04 26.59
C LEU A 193 -2.83 11.47 27.19
N SER A 194 -1.68 12.11 27.30
CA SER A 194 -1.52 13.49 27.77
C SER A 194 -1.66 14.50 26.65
#